data_6673fc2929085378fff21339b6c9fc19
#
_entry.id   6673fc2929085378fff21339b6c9fc19
#
_cell.length_a   1.000
_cell.length_b   1.000
_cell.length_c   1.000
_cell.angle_alpha   90.00
_cell.angle_beta   90.00
_cell.angle_gamma   90.00
#
_symmetry.space_group_name_H-M   'P 1'
#
loop_
_entity.id
_entity.type
_entity.pdbx_description
1 polymer ?
#
loop_
_entity_poly.entity_id
_entity_poly.type
_entity_poly.pdbx_seq_one_letter_code
_entity_poly.pdbx_strand_id
1 'polypeptide(L)'
;MAKLKNAPVALIIMDGVGYGNTADSNNAVQIAKTPVLDGLKQKFSATHIFASGEYVGLPDGQMGNSEVGHTNIGAGRVIYQALTRITKAIKDGDFFENKALLSVTDAVKADGGALHLMGLVSPGGVHSHSEHLYGLLELAKKHGVEKVYVHAFLDGRDVDPSSAAEYVAELQAKIDEIGCGKIATLSGRYYAMDRDNRWERVQKAYDAIARGEGVKSEDAVEAVNASYANDVTDEFVVPVVVGDYQGVNDGDGVIFFNFRPDRARELTHAFTDKEFSGFARKEAKLAFATMTQYEEGLNVQVAYPPETIENTLGQVIAKNGMTQLRIAETEKYAHVTFFFNGGVEEPYEGEDRILVPSPKVATYDLQPEMSAIEVTDKVVEAIKSGKYDFIILNYANGDMVGHTGVIPAAVKAVETVDACVGRFVEAIREVGGEVCITADHGNADQMVDPETGAPFTAHTTNPVPFIVVSDRISWIASEGALCDIAPTLLTLAGMEIPAEMTGSSLVKVK
;
A
#
# COMPACT_ATOMS: atom_id res chain seq x y z
N MET A 1 10.49 3.51 35.61
CA MET A 1 10.62 3.71 34.16
C MET A 1 11.91 4.42 33.87
N ALA A 2 12.67 3.92 32.90
CA ALA A 2 13.89 4.61 32.45
C ALA A 2 13.42 5.90 31.74
N LYS A 3 13.97 7.06 32.10
CA LYS A 3 13.75 8.31 31.34
C LYS A 3 14.93 8.55 30.41
N LEU A 4 14.65 9.17 29.27
CA LEU A 4 15.72 9.65 28.41
C LEU A 4 16.60 10.60 29.19
N LYS A 5 17.94 10.43 29.09
CA LYS A 5 18.90 11.31 29.74
C LYS A 5 18.84 12.75 29.24
N ASN A 6 18.28 12.95 28.06
CA ASN A 6 18.30 14.20 27.31
C ASN A 6 16.86 14.57 26.88
N ALA A 7 15.95 14.82 27.81
CA ALA A 7 14.65 15.39 27.52
C ALA A 7 13.88 14.75 26.29
N PRO A 8 12.60 15.05 26.05
CA PRO A 8 11.79 14.33 25.07
C PRO A 8 12.28 14.51 23.63
N VAL A 9 12.10 13.43 22.83
CA VAL A 9 12.26 13.44 21.36
C VAL A 9 10.89 13.43 20.71
N ALA A 10 10.65 14.34 19.75
CA ALA A 10 9.36 14.48 19.12
C ALA A 10 9.41 14.37 17.60
N LEU A 11 8.27 14.01 17.02
CA LEU A 11 8.00 14.04 15.59
C LEU A 11 6.74 14.86 15.34
N ILE A 12 6.84 15.86 14.46
CA ILE A 12 5.71 16.57 13.89
C ILE A 12 5.55 16.12 12.44
N ILE A 13 4.36 15.66 12.09
CA ILE A 13 3.97 15.33 10.72
C ILE A 13 2.98 16.40 10.24
N MET A 14 3.36 17.18 9.25
CA MET A 14 2.54 18.18 8.57
C MET A 14 1.88 17.52 7.36
N ASP A 15 0.79 16.80 7.58
CA ASP A 15 0.13 15.97 6.59
C ASP A 15 -0.15 16.73 5.29
N GLY A 16 0.24 16.16 4.15
CA GLY A 16 0.03 16.74 2.82
C GLY A 16 0.91 17.95 2.48
N VAL A 17 1.94 18.26 3.25
CA VAL A 17 2.86 19.39 3.00
C VAL A 17 4.09 18.91 2.24
N GLY A 18 3.98 18.80 0.92
CA GLY A 18 5.07 18.40 0.03
C GLY A 18 6.05 19.54 -0.29
N TYR A 19 7.18 19.16 -0.90
CA TYR A 19 8.17 20.08 -1.44
C TYR A 19 8.05 20.12 -2.97
N GLY A 20 7.03 20.83 -3.45
CA GLY A 20 6.71 20.94 -4.86
C GLY A 20 7.56 21.97 -5.60
N ASN A 21 7.17 22.24 -6.85
CA ASN A 21 7.84 23.24 -7.68
C ASN A 21 7.72 24.64 -7.07
N THR A 22 8.84 25.24 -6.68
CA THR A 22 8.90 26.57 -6.05
C THR A 22 8.60 27.72 -7.01
N ALA A 23 8.60 27.47 -8.33
CA ALA A 23 8.24 28.46 -9.35
C ALA A 23 6.74 28.43 -9.70
N ASP A 24 5.98 27.44 -9.17
CA ASP A 24 4.55 27.31 -9.43
C ASP A 24 3.74 28.29 -8.56
N SER A 25 3.06 29.23 -9.21
CA SER A 25 2.17 30.19 -8.57
C SER A 25 0.91 29.56 -7.94
N ASN A 26 0.68 28.27 -8.14
CA ASN A 26 -0.45 27.51 -7.60
C ASN A 26 -0.03 26.54 -6.47
N ASN A 27 1.24 26.56 -6.08
CA ASN A 27 1.75 25.81 -4.94
C ASN A 27 1.39 26.52 -3.63
N ALA A 28 0.38 26.04 -2.90
CA ALA A 28 -0.10 26.67 -1.68
C ALA A 28 0.97 26.71 -0.58
N VAL A 29 1.85 25.71 -0.51
CA VAL A 29 2.96 25.65 0.44
C VAL A 29 3.97 26.77 0.16
N GLN A 30 4.22 27.06 -1.11
CA GLN A 30 5.15 28.12 -1.51
C GLN A 30 4.54 29.54 -1.37
N ILE A 31 3.23 29.68 -1.59
CA ILE A 31 2.51 30.96 -1.44
C ILE A 31 2.37 31.34 0.04
N ALA A 32 2.19 30.37 0.91
CA ALA A 32 1.99 30.56 2.33
C ALA A 32 3.17 31.28 2.99
N LYS A 33 2.87 32.17 3.92
CA LYS A 33 3.88 32.82 4.75
C LYS A 33 4.24 31.89 5.91
N THR A 34 5.41 31.30 5.84
CA THR A 34 5.90 30.30 6.81
C THR A 34 7.17 30.76 7.55
N PRO A 35 7.13 31.90 8.25
CA PRO A 35 8.32 32.47 8.87
C PRO A 35 8.98 31.55 9.90
N VAL A 36 8.21 30.66 10.55
CA VAL A 36 8.74 29.71 11.52
C VAL A 36 9.52 28.63 10.79
N LEU A 37 8.91 27.93 9.84
CA LEU A 37 9.57 26.87 9.07
C LEU A 37 10.79 27.40 8.31
N ASP A 38 10.69 28.59 7.72
CA ASP A 38 11.80 29.23 7.04
C ASP A 38 12.96 29.57 7.98
N GLY A 39 12.63 30.08 9.16
CA GLY A 39 13.64 30.35 10.21
C GLY A 39 14.28 29.06 10.74
N LEU A 40 13.51 27.98 10.89
CA LEU A 40 14.02 26.68 11.31
C LEU A 40 14.96 26.07 10.27
N LYS A 41 14.58 26.10 8.97
CA LYS A 41 15.43 25.63 7.86
C LYS A 41 16.76 26.38 7.77
N GLN A 42 16.77 27.69 8.09
CA GLN A 42 18.00 28.48 8.10
C GLN A 42 18.91 28.21 9.30
N LYS A 43 18.31 27.89 10.45
CA LYS A 43 19.03 27.75 11.71
C LYS A 43 19.48 26.34 12.02
N PHE A 44 18.72 25.35 11.60
CA PHE A 44 18.93 23.94 11.92
C PHE A 44 19.18 23.09 10.68
N SER A 45 19.51 21.81 10.89
CA SER A 45 19.75 20.86 9.82
C SER A 45 18.46 20.50 9.12
N ALA A 46 18.41 20.68 7.80
CA ALA A 46 17.24 20.40 6.98
C ALA A 46 17.63 19.73 5.65
N THR A 47 16.76 18.85 5.19
CA THR A 47 16.83 18.18 3.90
C THR A 47 15.41 17.89 3.40
N HIS A 48 15.27 17.10 2.33
CA HIS A 48 14.02 16.52 1.89
C HIS A 48 14.14 15.01 1.81
N ILE A 49 13.00 14.32 1.91
CA ILE A 49 12.93 12.86 1.88
C ILE A 49 11.81 12.39 0.96
N PHE A 50 11.99 11.21 0.36
CA PHE A 50 11.03 10.63 -0.57
C PHE A 50 9.84 10.01 0.19
N ALA A 51 8.63 10.25 -0.34
CA ALA A 51 7.35 9.87 0.26
C ALA A 51 6.39 9.20 -0.74
N SER A 52 6.90 8.73 -1.89
CA SER A 52 6.10 8.15 -2.97
C SER A 52 6.81 6.98 -3.64
N GLY A 53 6.10 6.24 -4.49
CA GLY A 53 6.64 5.15 -5.28
C GLY A 53 7.34 4.07 -4.46
N GLU A 54 8.38 3.48 -5.00
CA GLU A 54 9.12 2.37 -4.37
C GLU A 54 9.73 2.74 -3.01
N TYR A 55 10.00 4.02 -2.75
CA TYR A 55 10.53 4.50 -1.45
C TYR A 55 9.58 4.27 -0.27
N VAL A 56 8.31 4.05 -0.56
CA VAL A 56 7.27 3.77 0.45
C VAL A 56 6.53 2.45 0.18
N GLY A 57 7.04 1.62 -0.72
CA GLY A 57 6.49 0.29 -1.04
C GLY A 57 5.30 0.31 -2.00
N LEU A 58 5.13 1.40 -2.76
CA LEU A 58 4.16 1.55 -3.84
C LEU A 58 4.83 1.36 -5.20
N PRO A 59 4.08 1.12 -6.28
CA PRO A 59 4.60 1.14 -7.64
C PRO A 59 5.34 2.45 -7.96
N ASP A 60 6.33 2.38 -8.86
CA ASP A 60 7.02 3.58 -9.33
C ASP A 60 6.04 4.61 -9.90
N GLY A 61 6.29 5.90 -9.60
CA GLY A 61 5.41 7.00 -10.01
C GLY A 61 4.06 7.09 -9.28
N GLN A 62 3.74 6.16 -8.38
CA GLN A 62 2.50 6.24 -7.59
C GLN A 62 2.68 7.19 -6.41
N MET A 63 1.74 8.13 -6.23
CA MET A 63 1.71 9.06 -5.11
C MET A 63 1.56 8.33 -3.77
N GLY A 64 2.22 8.85 -2.73
CA GLY A 64 2.04 8.37 -1.35
C GLY A 64 0.66 8.69 -0.80
N ASN A 65 0.37 8.17 0.37
CA ASN A 65 -0.83 8.47 1.14
C ASN A 65 -0.55 8.32 2.64
N SER A 66 -1.46 8.83 3.48
CA SER A 66 -1.23 8.88 4.92
C SER A 66 -1.11 7.51 5.57
N GLU A 67 -1.86 6.49 5.11
CA GLU A 67 -1.76 5.13 5.65
C GLU A 67 -0.37 4.53 5.41
N VAL A 68 0.08 4.57 4.16
CA VAL A 68 1.40 4.07 3.75
C VAL A 68 2.51 4.90 4.39
N GLY A 69 2.40 6.23 4.39
CA GLY A 69 3.40 7.12 4.95
C GLY A 69 3.63 6.86 6.44
N HIS A 70 2.55 6.88 7.24
CA HIS A 70 2.65 6.65 8.69
C HIS A 70 3.11 5.23 9.04
N THR A 71 2.71 4.21 8.24
CA THR A 71 3.19 2.84 8.42
C THR A 71 4.70 2.74 8.20
N ASN A 72 5.23 3.35 7.13
CA ASN A 72 6.67 3.34 6.85
C ASN A 72 7.46 4.11 7.92
N ILE A 73 6.95 5.28 8.37
CA ILE A 73 7.57 6.06 9.45
C ILE A 73 7.65 5.22 10.73
N GLY A 74 6.55 4.61 11.14
CA GLY A 74 6.48 3.84 12.37
C GLY A 74 7.26 2.53 12.32
N ALA A 75 7.31 1.87 11.16
CA ALA A 75 8.02 0.61 10.96
C ALA A 75 9.54 0.78 10.85
N GLY A 76 10.03 1.97 10.49
CA GLY A 76 11.47 2.21 10.24
C GLY A 76 12.03 1.38 9.08
N ARG A 77 11.17 0.92 8.18
CA ARG A 77 11.50 0.18 6.96
C ARG A 77 10.43 0.37 5.90
N VAL A 78 10.77 0.10 4.65
CA VAL A 78 9.79 0.12 3.54
C VAL A 78 8.83 -1.06 3.68
N ILE A 79 7.54 -0.77 3.80
CA ILE A 79 6.46 -1.76 3.84
C ILE A 79 5.82 -1.84 2.45
N TYR A 80 6.18 -2.89 1.73
CA TYR A 80 5.71 -3.07 0.36
C TYR A 80 4.23 -3.49 0.33
N GLN A 81 3.43 -2.77 -0.45
CA GLN A 81 2.08 -3.22 -0.81
C GLN A 81 2.16 -4.50 -1.66
N ALA A 82 1.09 -5.31 -1.65
CA ALA A 82 1.11 -6.63 -2.28
C ALA A 82 1.58 -6.59 -3.75
N LEU A 83 1.09 -5.65 -4.55
CA LEU A 83 1.51 -5.47 -5.94
C LEU A 83 3.04 -5.28 -6.04
N THR A 84 3.57 -4.29 -5.35
CA THR A 84 4.99 -3.93 -5.40
C THR A 84 5.86 -5.04 -4.81
N ARG A 85 5.41 -5.68 -3.72
CA ARG A 85 6.10 -6.80 -3.07
C ARG A 85 6.31 -7.96 -4.03
N ILE A 86 5.26 -8.35 -4.77
CA ILE A 86 5.33 -9.46 -5.72
C ILE A 86 6.17 -9.08 -6.95
N THR A 87 5.94 -7.89 -7.50
CA THR A 87 6.72 -7.36 -8.64
C THR A 87 8.21 -7.30 -8.30
N LYS A 88 8.55 -6.79 -7.10
CA LYS A 88 9.93 -6.76 -6.61
C LYS A 88 10.52 -8.16 -6.46
N ALA A 89 9.77 -9.10 -5.89
CA ALA A 89 10.24 -10.49 -5.73
C ALA A 89 10.53 -11.15 -7.09
N ILE A 90 9.76 -10.87 -8.14
CA ILE A 90 10.01 -11.33 -9.50
C ILE A 90 11.34 -10.74 -10.02
N LYS A 91 11.51 -9.43 -9.87
CA LYS A 91 12.70 -8.70 -10.31
C LYS A 91 13.98 -9.16 -9.60
N ASP A 92 13.90 -9.40 -8.29
CA ASP A 92 15.03 -9.82 -7.46
C ASP A 92 15.31 -11.34 -7.58
N GLY A 93 14.35 -12.11 -8.08
CA GLY A 93 14.46 -13.56 -8.25
C GLY A 93 13.88 -14.41 -7.13
N ASP A 94 13.54 -13.82 -5.98
CA ASP A 94 12.98 -14.51 -4.80
C ASP A 94 11.64 -15.19 -5.08
N PHE A 95 10.88 -14.64 -6.04
CA PHE A 95 9.63 -15.22 -6.51
C PHE A 95 9.78 -16.69 -6.96
N PHE A 96 10.88 -17.00 -7.62
CA PHE A 96 11.17 -18.33 -8.16
C PHE A 96 11.62 -19.33 -7.09
N GLU A 97 11.89 -18.85 -5.87
CA GLU A 97 12.24 -19.67 -4.69
C GLU A 97 11.09 -19.71 -3.67
N ASN A 98 9.90 -19.17 -4.01
CA ASN A 98 8.75 -19.11 -3.11
C ASN A 98 8.22 -20.52 -2.80
N LYS A 99 8.31 -20.91 -1.53
CA LYS A 99 8.01 -22.27 -1.08
C LYS A 99 6.56 -22.70 -1.33
N ALA A 100 5.59 -21.79 -1.23
CA ALA A 100 4.19 -22.11 -1.47
C ALA A 100 3.93 -22.37 -2.96
N LEU A 101 4.49 -21.55 -3.85
CA LEU A 101 4.39 -21.75 -5.30
C LEU A 101 5.10 -23.04 -5.72
N LEU A 102 6.31 -23.28 -5.19
CA LEU A 102 7.07 -24.50 -5.46
C LEU A 102 6.38 -25.76 -4.96
N SER A 103 5.71 -25.72 -3.80
CA SER A 103 4.99 -26.88 -3.29
C SER A 103 3.89 -27.36 -4.23
N VAL A 104 3.22 -26.44 -4.93
CA VAL A 104 2.20 -26.78 -5.94
C VAL A 104 2.85 -27.37 -7.19
N THR A 105 3.92 -26.76 -7.70
CA THR A 105 4.63 -27.30 -8.88
C THR A 105 5.25 -28.66 -8.63
N ASP A 106 5.78 -28.90 -7.42
CA ASP A 106 6.34 -30.19 -7.03
C ASP A 106 5.25 -31.27 -6.92
N ALA A 107 4.09 -30.93 -6.34
CA ALA A 107 2.94 -31.84 -6.28
C ALA A 107 2.46 -32.22 -7.68
N VAL A 108 2.28 -31.25 -8.57
CA VAL A 108 1.90 -31.48 -9.98
C VAL A 108 2.88 -32.41 -10.69
N LYS A 109 4.17 -32.21 -10.51
CA LYS A 109 5.20 -33.08 -11.12
C LYS A 109 5.19 -34.48 -10.56
N ALA A 110 5.00 -34.62 -9.24
CA ALA A 110 4.96 -35.92 -8.58
C ALA A 110 3.78 -36.78 -9.07
N ASP A 111 2.62 -36.14 -9.28
CA ASP A 111 1.39 -36.81 -9.70
C ASP A 111 1.23 -36.88 -11.23
N GLY A 112 2.11 -36.23 -12.02
CA GLY A 112 2.03 -36.13 -13.47
C GLY A 112 0.85 -35.31 -13.98
N GLY A 113 0.33 -34.44 -13.13
CA GLY A 113 -0.83 -33.57 -13.37
C GLY A 113 -0.52 -32.35 -14.24
N ALA A 114 -1.46 -31.41 -14.26
CA ALA A 114 -1.32 -30.11 -14.91
C ALA A 114 -1.33 -28.96 -13.87
N LEU A 115 -0.64 -27.86 -14.18
CA LEU A 115 -0.69 -26.64 -13.41
C LEU A 115 -1.73 -25.68 -14.03
N HIS A 116 -2.65 -25.20 -13.21
CA HIS A 116 -3.68 -24.24 -13.59
C HIS A 116 -3.37 -22.88 -12.94
N LEU A 117 -3.18 -21.86 -13.77
CA LEU A 117 -2.95 -20.48 -13.36
C LEU A 117 -4.24 -19.69 -13.61
N MET A 118 -4.90 -19.20 -12.57
CA MET A 118 -6.15 -18.46 -12.72
C MET A 118 -6.10 -17.09 -12.06
N GLY A 119 -6.72 -16.10 -12.69
CA GLY A 119 -6.79 -14.73 -12.16
C GLY A 119 -7.08 -13.69 -13.23
N LEU A 120 -7.18 -12.43 -12.81
CA LEU A 120 -7.49 -11.29 -13.65
C LEU A 120 -6.28 -10.92 -14.51
N VAL A 121 -6.46 -10.81 -15.81
CA VAL A 121 -5.41 -10.52 -16.79
C VAL A 121 -5.56 -9.08 -17.28
N SER A 122 -4.85 -8.18 -16.68
CA SER A 122 -4.68 -6.78 -17.11
C SER A 122 -3.48 -6.14 -16.42
N PRO A 123 -2.99 -4.99 -16.89
CA PRO A 123 -1.98 -4.18 -16.19
C PRO A 123 -2.59 -3.27 -15.12
N GLY A 124 -3.90 -3.34 -14.82
CA GLY A 124 -4.62 -2.40 -13.94
C GLY A 124 -4.11 -2.36 -12.49
N GLY A 125 -3.52 -3.45 -12.00
CA GLY A 125 -2.81 -3.45 -10.70
C GLY A 125 -3.71 -3.33 -9.46
N VAL A 126 -5.03 -3.50 -9.58
CA VAL A 126 -5.97 -3.42 -8.44
C VAL A 126 -6.20 -4.77 -7.78
N HIS A 127 -6.39 -5.83 -8.56
CA HIS A 127 -6.64 -7.19 -8.08
C HIS A 127 -5.48 -8.14 -8.38
N SER A 128 -4.80 -7.90 -9.49
CA SER A 128 -3.70 -8.70 -10.04
C SER A 128 -2.85 -7.83 -10.95
N HIS A 129 -1.82 -8.39 -11.53
CA HIS A 129 -1.04 -7.75 -12.59
C HIS A 129 -0.55 -8.81 -13.59
N SER A 130 -0.60 -8.53 -14.90
CA SER A 130 -0.19 -9.46 -15.95
C SER A 130 1.26 -9.96 -15.77
N GLU A 131 2.18 -9.10 -15.31
CA GLU A 131 3.58 -9.48 -15.04
C GLU A 131 3.71 -10.60 -13.99
N HIS A 132 2.77 -10.69 -13.03
CA HIS A 132 2.78 -11.77 -12.04
C HIS A 132 2.42 -13.12 -12.67
N LEU A 133 1.49 -13.12 -13.63
CA LEU A 133 1.16 -14.31 -14.43
C LEU A 133 2.37 -14.72 -15.29
N TYR A 134 3.06 -13.76 -15.91
CA TYR A 134 4.27 -14.06 -16.70
C TYR A 134 5.36 -14.66 -15.81
N GLY A 135 5.57 -14.13 -14.62
CA GLY A 135 6.47 -14.72 -13.60
C GLY A 135 6.09 -16.17 -13.24
N LEU A 136 4.79 -16.51 -13.14
CA LEU A 136 4.33 -17.87 -12.87
C LEU A 136 4.58 -18.82 -14.05
N LEU A 137 4.42 -18.35 -15.29
CA LEU A 137 4.75 -19.14 -16.49
C LEU A 137 6.25 -19.43 -16.55
N GLU A 138 7.10 -18.44 -16.26
CA GLU A 138 8.54 -18.64 -16.14
C GLU A 138 8.90 -19.59 -15.01
N LEU A 139 8.27 -19.49 -13.83
CA LEU A 139 8.46 -20.39 -12.72
C LEU A 139 8.13 -21.83 -13.13
N ALA A 140 6.98 -22.05 -13.77
CA ALA A 140 6.56 -23.36 -14.26
C ALA A 140 7.58 -23.93 -15.26
N LYS A 141 8.07 -23.10 -16.19
CA LYS A 141 9.12 -23.47 -17.16
C LYS A 141 10.43 -23.86 -16.48
N LYS A 142 10.93 -23.02 -15.55
CA LYS A 142 12.17 -23.25 -14.80
C LYS A 142 12.12 -24.56 -14.01
N HIS A 143 10.95 -24.87 -13.44
CA HIS A 143 10.75 -26.11 -12.66
C HIS A 143 10.30 -27.31 -13.49
N GLY A 144 10.23 -27.21 -14.82
CA GLY A 144 9.94 -28.31 -15.72
C GLY A 144 8.52 -28.87 -15.61
N VAL A 145 7.53 -28.02 -15.39
CA VAL A 145 6.11 -28.38 -15.45
C VAL A 145 5.70 -28.45 -16.93
N GLU A 146 5.29 -29.63 -17.39
CA GLU A 146 5.02 -29.87 -18.83
C GLU A 146 3.66 -29.34 -19.29
N LYS A 147 2.64 -29.43 -18.43
CA LYS A 147 1.25 -29.04 -18.76
C LYS A 147 0.85 -27.85 -17.91
N VAL A 148 0.70 -26.69 -18.53
CA VAL A 148 0.27 -25.46 -17.86
C VAL A 148 -0.92 -24.86 -18.60
N TYR A 149 -2.01 -24.59 -17.87
CA TYR A 149 -3.23 -23.98 -18.37
C TYR A 149 -3.47 -22.64 -17.73
N VAL A 150 -3.78 -21.62 -18.51
CA VAL A 150 -4.14 -20.28 -18.02
C VAL A 150 -5.65 -20.09 -18.14
N HIS A 151 -6.26 -19.70 -17.03
CA HIS A 151 -7.67 -19.31 -16.94
C HIS A 151 -7.73 -17.80 -16.77
N ALA A 152 -7.85 -17.07 -17.86
CA ALA A 152 -7.80 -15.63 -17.89
C ALA A 152 -9.16 -15.02 -17.53
N PHE A 153 -9.20 -14.23 -16.44
CA PHE A 153 -10.36 -13.41 -16.14
C PHE A 153 -10.17 -12.05 -16.79
N LEU A 154 -11.23 -11.56 -17.46
CA LEU A 154 -11.18 -10.32 -18.23
C LEU A 154 -11.70 -9.16 -17.37
N ASP A 155 -11.02 -8.00 -17.46
CA ASP A 155 -11.19 -6.88 -16.55
C ASP A 155 -12.33 -5.93 -16.93
N GLY A 156 -12.04 -4.90 -17.70
CA GLY A 156 -13.01 -3.89 -18.15
C GLY A 156 -13.53 -2.93 -17.07
N ARG A 157 -12.90 -2.92 -15.86
CA ARG A 157 -13.20 -1.98 -14.75
C ARG A 157 -11.99 -1.19 -14.33
N ASP A 158 -10.85 -1.88 -14.16
CA ASP A 158 -9.62 -1.27 -13.69
C ASP A 158 -8.77 -0.82 -14.90
N VAL A 159 -9.22 -1.14 -16.11
CA VAL A 159 -8.74 -0.74 -17.43
C VAL A 159 -9.92 -0.45 -18.35
N ASP A 160 -9.66 -0.02 -19.59
CA ASP A 160 -10.70 0.26 -20.59
C ASP A 160 -11.66 -0.95 -20.75
N PRO A 161 -12.98 -0.72 -20.84
CA PRO A 161 -13.99 -1.78 -20.92
C PRO A 161 -13.89 -2.73 -22.12
N SER A 162 -13.11 -2.40 -23.14
CA SER A 162 -12.94 -3.18 -24.37
C SER A 162 -11.47 -3.36 -24.76
N SER A 163 -10.61 -3.64 -23.80
CA SER A 163 -9.16 -3.81 -23.96
C SER A 163 -8.68 -5.26 -23.84
N ALA A 164 -9.55 -6.20 -23.45
CA ALA A 164 -9.14 -7.59 -23.19
C ALA A 164 -8.57 -8.30 -24.42
N ALA A 165 -9.00 -7.97 -25.63
CA ALA A 165 -8.45 -8.58 -26.84
C ALA A 165 -6.95 -8.31 -26.99
N GLU A 166 -6.50 -7.10 -26.62
CA GLU A 166 -5.07 -6.73 -26.60
C GLU A 166 -4.32 -7.52 -25.52
N TYR A 167 -4.82 -7.54 -24.29
CA TYR A 167 -4.15 -8.24 -23.19
C TYR A 167 -4.11 -9.76 -23.37
N VAL A 168 -5.13 -10.35 -23.99
CA VAL A 168 -5.14 -11.78 -24.33
C VAL A 168 -4.13 -12.07 -25.44
N ALA A 169 -3.99 -11.19 -26.43
CA ALA A 169 -2.97 -11.31 -27.47
C ALA A 169 -1.55 -11.16 -26.90
N GLU A 170 -1.33 -10.22 -25.99
CA GLU A 170 -0.05 -10.07 -25.27
C GLU A 170 0.28 -11.32 -24.43
N LEU A 171 -0.72 -11.86 -23.72
CA LEU A 171 -0.56 -13.11 -22.96
C LEU A 171 -0.17 -14.27 -23.89
N GLN A 172 -0.82 -14.42 -25.04
CA GLN A 172 -0.46 -15.47 -26.00
C GLN A 172 0.98 -15.29 -26.51
N ALA A 173 1.37 -14.06 -26.84
CA ALA A 173 2.75 -13.78 -27.27
C ALA A 173 3.77 -14.10 -26.17
N LYS A 174 3.47 -13.83 -24.90
CA LYS A 174 4.32 -14.19 -23.76
C LYS A 174 4.38 -15.71 -23.52
N ILE A 175 3.29 -16.41 -23.67
CA ILE A 175 3.27 -17.89 -23.63
C ILE A 175 4.19 -18.46 -24.71
N ASP A 176 4.13 -17.93 -25.92
CA ASP A 176 4.97 -18.38 -27.05
C ASP A 176 6.45 -18.02 -26.82
N GLU A 177 6.76 -16.83 -26.30
CA GLU A 177 8.12 -16.39 -25.96
C GLU A 177 8.73 -17.29 -24.87
N ILE A 178 8.00 -17.51 -23.78
CA ILE A 178 8.43 -18.36 -22.67
C ILE A 178 8.49 -19.84 -23.11
N GLY A 179 7.63 -20.24 -24.02
CA GLY A 179 7.48 -21.63 -24.48
C GLY A 179 6.87 -22.53 -23.40
N CYS A 180 5.91 -22.02 -22.63
CA CYS A 180 5.22 -22.73 -21.55
C CYS A 180 3.79 -22.20 -21.40
N GLY A 181 2.82 -23.10 -21.36
CA GLY A 181 1.42 -22.79 -21.09
C GLY A 181 0.53 -22.76 -22.32
N LYS A 182 -0.78 -22.71 -22.07
CA LYS A 182 -1.85 -22.50 -23.05
C LYS A 182 -2.97 -21.71 -22.36
N ILE A 183 -3.65 -20.81 -23.07
CA ILE A 183 -4.89 -20.21 -22.61
C ILE A 183 -5.97 -21.28 -22.72
N ALA A 184 -6.58 -21.68 -21.61
CA ALA A 184 -7.55 -22.77 -21.54
C ALA A 184 -8.98 -22.25 -21.40
N THR A 185 -9.19 -21.13 -20.65
CA THR A 185 -10.50 -20.51 -20.54
C THR A 185 -10.39 -18.99 -20.46
N LEU A 186 -11.45 -18.31 -20.90
CA LEU A 186 -11.67 -16.88 -20.70
C LEU A 186 -12.98 -16.71 -19.93
N SER A 187 -13.05 -15.71 -19.06
CA SER A 187 -14.27 -15.39 -18.33
C SER A 187 -14.25 -13.93 -17.91
N GLY A 188 -15.29 -13.16 -18.22
CA GLY A 188 -15.45 -11.84 -17.66
C GLY A 188 -15.47 -11.88 -16.12
N ARG A 189 -14.90 -10.86 -15.47
CA ARG A 189 -14.84 -10.77 -14.01
C ARG A 189 -16.21 -10.78 -13.34
N TYR A 190 -17.27 -10.44 -14.05
CA TYR A 190 -18.65 -10.54 -13.57
C TYR A 190 -19.01 -11.96 -13.14
N TYR A 191 -18.44 -12.98 -13.77
CA TYR A 191 -18.65 -14.39 -13.46
C TYR A 191 -17.57 -14.94 -12.53
N ALA A 192 -16.30 -14.70 -12.83
CA ALA A 192 -15.17 -15.32 -12.13
C ALA A 192 -14.77 -14.60 -10.84
N MET A 193 -15.24 -13.36 -10.63
CA MET A 193 -14.84 -12.50 -9.53
C MET A 193 -16.03 -11.84 -8.84
N ASP A 194 -17.11 -12.61 -8.64
CA ASP A 194 -18.22 -12.18 -7.77
C ASP A 194 -17.77 -12.04 -6.33
N ARG A 195 -18.46 -11.25 -5.51
CA ARG A 195 -18.25 -11.08 -4.08
C ARG A 195 -19.56 -10.90 -3.30
N ASP A 196 -20.66 -11.25 -3.93
CA ASP A 196 -22.01 -11.03 -3.43
C ASP A 196 -22.82 -12.36 -3.32
N ASN A 197 -22.07 -13.49 -3.30
CA ASN A 197 -22.63 -14.85 -3.24
C ASN A 197 -23.62 -15.17 -4.37
N ARG A 198 -23.38 -14.60 -5.55
CA ARG A 198 -24.13 -14.92 -6.76
C ARG A 198 -23.62 -16.21 -7.38
N TRP A 199 -23.91 -17.32 -6.70
CA TRP A 199 -23.38 -18.63 -7.06
C TRP A 199 -23.72 -19.06 -8.50
N GLU A 200 -24.84 -18.60 -9.05
CA GLU A 200 -25.21 -18.82 -10.46
C GLU A 200 -24.23 -18.17 -11.48
N ARG A 201 -23.47 -17.13 -11.05
CA ARG A 201 -22.41 -16.53 -11.86
C ARG A 201 -21.12 -17.29 -11.69
N VAL A 202 -20.72 -17.52 -10.43
CA VAL A 202 -19.49 -18.23 -10.06
C VAL A 202 -19.47 -19.62 -10.66
N GLN A 203 -20.61 -20.32 -10.65
CA GLN A 203 -20.76 -21.66 -11.22
C GLN A 203 -20.37 -21.71 -12.70
N LYS A 204 -20.74 -20.70 -13.51
CA LYS A 204 -20.39 -20.69 -14.93
C LYS A 204 -18.88 -20.64 -15.16
N ALA A 205 -18.16 -19.79 -14.39
CA ALA A 205 -16.70 -19.71 -14.44
C ALA A 205 -16.08 -21.01 -13.92
N TYR A 206 -16.59 -21.54 -12.80
CA TYR A 206 -16.17 -22.81 -12.24
C TYR A 206 -16.33 -23.97 -13.23
N ASP A 207 -17.49 -24.11 -13.89
CA ASP A 207 -17.76 -25.20 -14.84
C ASP A 207 -16.82 -25.11 -16.06
N ALA A 208 -16.50 -23.89 -16.54
CA ALA A 208 -15.52 -23.73 -17.60
C ALA A 208 -14.12 -24.22 -17.16
N ILE A 209 -13.68 -23.87 -15.95
CA ILE A 209 -12.36 -24.26 -15.43
C ILE A 209 -12.36 -25.72 -14.99
N ALA A 210 -13.33 -26.14 -14.16
CA ALA A 210 -13.30 -27.45 -13.53
C ALA A 210 -13.75 -28.58 -14.46
N ARG A 211 -14.65 -28.32 -15.39
CA ARG A 211 -15.29 -29.34 -16.23
C ARG A 211 -14.98 -29.19 -17.71
N GLY A 212 -14.40 -28.07 -18.16
CA GLY A 212 -14.26 -27.71 -19.56
C GLY A 212 -15.62 -27.45 -20.24
N GLU A 213 -16.61 -27.00 -19.47
CA GLU A 213 -17.98 -26.72 -19.94
C GLU A 213 -18.18 -25.21 -20.07
N GLY A 214 -18.51 -24.75 -21.29
CA GLY A 214 -18.69 -23.33 -21.61
C GLY A 214 -18.86 -23.13 -23.11
N VAL A 215 -18.90 -21.89 -23.55
CA VAL A 215 -18.85 -21.55 -24.97
C VAL A 215 -17.50 -22.05 -25.52
N LYS A 216 -17.53 -22.71 -26.68
CA LYS A 216 -16.30 -23.25 -27.30
C LYS A 216 -15.73 -22.27 -28.31
N SER A 217 -14.41 -22.10 -28.30
CA SER A 217 -13.66 -21.37 -29.32
C SER A 217 -12.30 -22.04 -29.53
N GLU A 218 -11.79 -22.00 -30.75
CA GLU A 218 -10.46 -22.50 -31.06
C GLU A 218 -9.37 -21.46 -30.75
N ASP A 219 -9.73 -20.17 -30.71
CA ASP A 219 -8.80 -19.07 -30.46
C ASP A 219 -9.35 -18.14 -29.38
N ALA A 220 -8.46 -17.71 -28.48
CA ALA A 220 -8.81 -16.86 -27.34
C ALA A 220 -9.13 -15.41 -27.74
N VAL A 221 -8.37 -14.84 -28.68
CA VAL A 221 -8.56 -13.46 -29.15
C VAL A 221 -9.83 -13.36 -30.00
N GLU A 222 -10.07 -14.36 -30.86
CA GLU A 222 -11.30 -14.44 -31.65
C GLU A 222 -12.54 -14.55 -30.74
N ALA A 223 -12.47 -15.27 -29.63
CA ALA A 223 -13.55 -15.37 -28.66
C ALA A 223 -13.92 -14.02 -28.04
N VAL A 224 -12.92 -13.20 -27.66
CA VAL A 224 -13.15 -11.85 -27.14
C VAL A 224 -13.76 -10.95 -28.22
N ASN A 225 -13.21 -10.96 -29.43
CA ASN A 225 -13.73 -10.17 -30.55
C ASN A 225 -15.17 -10.57 -30.94
N ALA A 226 -15.50 -11.84 -30.82
CA ALA A 226 -16.89 -12.31 -31.05
C ALA A 226 -17.86 -11.76 -29.97
N SER A 227 -17.40 -11.59 -28.73
CA SER A 227 -18.17 -10.92 -27.67
C SER A 227 -18.40 -9.44 -27.99
N TYR A 228 -17.36 -8.72 -28.41
CA TYR A 228 -17.48 -7.31 -28.82
C TYR A 228 -18.45 -7.12 -30.00
N ALA A 229 -18.44 -8.02 -30.96
CA ALA A 229 -19.37 -7.99 -32.07
C ALA A 229 -20.86 -8.17 -31.65
N ASN A 230 -21.10 -8.62 -30.41
CA ASN A 230 -22.43 -8.73 -29.80
C ASN A 230 -22.64 -7.67 -28.68
N ASP A 231 -21.91 -6.56 -28.69
CA ASP A 231 -21.98 -5.48 -27.69
C ASP A 231 -21.71 -5.94 -26.23
N VAL A 232 -20.95 -7.03 -26.06
CA VAL A 232 -20.54 -7.55 -24.73
C VAL A 232 -19.09 -7.18 -24.48
N THR A 233 -18.88 -6.30 -23.51
CA THR A 233 -17.54 -5.84 -23.09
C THR A 233 -16.86 -6.84 -22.15
N ASP A 234 -15.59 -6.61 -21.86
CA ASP A 234 -14.67 -7.50 -21.12
C ASP A 234 -15.28 -8.08 -19.85
N GLU A 235 -15.84 -7.22 -19.01
CA GLU A 235 -16.40 -7.59 -17.71
C GLU A 235 -17.48 -8.70 -17.84
N PHE A 236 -18.24 -8.68 -18.90
CA PHE A 236 -19.44 -9.51 -19.09
C PHE A 236 -19.25 -10.67 -20.06
N VAL A 237 -18.05 -10.91 -20.55
CA VAL A 237 -17.76 -12.06 -21.45
C VAL A 237 -18.13 -13.35 -20.74
N VAL A 238 -19.09 -14.06 -21.35
CA VAL A 238 -19.55 -15.37 -20.83
C VAL A 238 -18.39 -16.37 -20.87
N PRO A 239 -18.24 -17.25 -19.88
CA PRO A 239 -17.13 -18.19 -19.84
C PRO A 239 -16.94 -19.00 -21.11
N VAL A 240 -15.74 -18.93 -21.69
CA VAL A 240 -15.32 -19.59 -22.92
C VAL A 240 -14.27 -20.64 -22.60
N VAL A 241 -14.37 -21.79 -23.22
CA VAL A 241 -13.35 -22.84 -23.19
C VAL A 241 -12.62 -22.83 -24.52
N VAL A 242 -11.29 -22.72 -24.46
CA VAL A 242 -10.41 -22.58 -25.65
C VAL A 242 -9.80 -23.92 -26.03
N GLY A 243 -9.86 -24.26 -27.30
CA GLY A 243 -9.26 -25.48 -27.86
C GLY A 243 -9.83 -26.77 -27.25
N ASP A 244 -8.91 -27.67 -26.93
CA ASP A 244 -9.19 -29.04 -26.47
C ASP A 244 -9.22 -29.21 -24.94
N TYR A 245 -9.33 -28.14 -24.18
CA TYR A 245 -9.32 -28.19 -22.73
C TYR A 245 -10.54 -28.96 -22.16
N GLN A 246 -10.28 -29.87 -21.19
CA GLN A 246 -11.28 -30.82 -20.67
C GLN A 246 -11.58 -30.67 -19.18
N GLY A 247 -11.02 -29.66 -18.51
CA GLY A 247 -11.20 -29.45 -17.06
C GLY A 247 -10.07 -29.99 -16.22
N VAL A 248 -10.18 -29.79 -14.89
CA VAL A 248 -9.18 -30.23 -13.90
C VAL A 248 -9.32 -31.71 -13.58
N ASN A 249 -8.25 -32.36 -13.12
CA ASN A 249 -8.22 -33.75 -12.71
C ASN A 249 -7.52 -33.92 -11.35
N ASP A 250 -7.65 -35.12 -10.76
CA ASP A 250 -6.89 -35.46 -9.56
C ASP A 250 -5.39 -35.38 -9.83
N GLY A 251 -4.65 -34.78 -8.89
CA GLY A 251 -3.20 -34.57 -9.02
C GLY A 251 -2.82 -33.29 -9.75
N ASP A 252 -3.79 -32.51 -10.23
CA ASP A 252 -3.51 -31.17 -10.77
C ASP A 252 -3.24 -30.16 -9.64
N GLY A 253 -2.57 -29.06 -9.99
CA GLY A 253 -2.32 -27.94 -9.09
C GLY A 253 -2.96 -26.66 -9.60
N VAL A 254 -3.36 -25.79 -8.69
CA VAL A 254 -3.93 -24.48 -8.99
C VAL A 254 -3.16 -23.39 -8.27
N ILE A 255 -2.81 -22.33 -8.98
CA ILE A 255 -2.31 -21.08 -8.41
C ILE A 255 -3.26 -19.96 -8.81
N PHE A 256 -3.91 -19.35 -7.82
CA PHE A 256 -4.76 -18.18 -8.01
C PHE A 256 -3.92 -16.93 -7.79
N PHE A 257 -3.60 -16.20 -8.86
CA PHE A 257 -2.60 -15.13 -8.81
C PHE A 257 -3.14 -13.74 -8.48
N ASN A 258 -4.44 -13.57 -8.20
CA ASN A 258 -4.93 -12.32 -7.61
C ASN A 258 -4.29 -12.07 -6.25
N PHE A 259 -3.81 -10.85 -6.00
CA PHE A 259 -3.27 -10.47 -4.68
C PHE A 259 -4.29 -9.75 -3.80
N ARG A 260 -5.40 -9.23 -4.36
CA ARG A 260 -6.52 -8.68 -3.60
C ARG A 260 -7.58 -9.76 -3.37
N PRO A 261 -7.95 -10.04 -2.09
CA PRO A 261 -8.71 -11.23 -1.73
C PRO A 261 -10.21 -11.15 -2.00
N ASP A 262 -10.83 -9.95 -1.91
CA ASP A 262 -12.28 -9.77 -1.80
C ASP A 262 -13.11 -10.45 -2.90
N ARG A 263 -12.58 -10.52 -4.13
CA ARG A 263 -13.24 -11.14 -5.30
C ARG A 263 -12.66 -12.50 -5.70
N ALA A 264 -11.71 -13.01 -4.93
CA ALA A 264 -11.11 -14.33 -5.19
C ALA A 264 -11.65 -15.41 -4.25
N ARG A 265 -12.28 -15.03 -3.13
CA ARG A 265 -12.76 -15.94 -2.09
C ARG A 265 -13.75 -16.96 -2.60
N GLU A 266 -14.82 -16.53 -3.27
CA GLU A 266 -15.92 -17.39 -3.68
C GLU A 266 -15.48 -18.54 -4.60
N LEU A 267 -14.69 -18.21 -5.62
CA LEU A 267 -14.17 -19.24 -6.51
C LEU A 267 -13.15 -20.16 -5.80
N THR A 268 -12.37 -19.63 -4.85
CA THR A 268 -11.48 -20.44 -4.02
C THR A 268 -12.27 -21.42 -3.14
N HIS A 269 -13.34 -20.98 -2.47
CA HIS A 269 -14.24 -21.86 -1.72
C HIS A 269 -14.83 -22.96 -2.60
N ALA A 270 -15.26 -22.61 -3.82
CA ALA A 270 -15.80 -23.59 -4.76
C ALA A 270 -14.80 -24.70 -5.11
N PHE A 271 -13.48 -24.41 -5.11
CA PHE A 271 -12.45 -25.41 -5.37
C PHE A 271 -11.97 -26.16 -4.13
N THR A 272 -11.94 -25.50 -2.95
CA THR A 272 -11.16 -26.00 -1.80
C THR A 272 -11.99 -26.37 -0.58
N ASP A 273 -13.19 -25.78 -0.41
CA ASP A 273 -14.01 -26.02 0.76
C ASP A 273 -14.71 -27.37 0.67
N LYS A 274 -14.53 -28.22 1.69
CA LYS A 274 -15.17 -29.56 1.74
C LYS A 274 -16.67 -29.50 1.95
N GLU A 275 -17.17 -28.45 2.60
CA GLU A 275 -18.58 -28.26 2.95
C GLU A 275 -19.29 -27.28 1.99
N PHE A 276 -18.67 -26.98 0.83
CA PHE A 276 -19.23 -26.06 -0.14
C PHE A 276 -20.61 -26.51 -0.63
N SER A 277 -21.59 -25.62 -0.57
CA SER A 277 -22.99 -25.90 -0.93
C SER A 277 -23.59 -24.94 -1.96
N GLY A 278 -22.80 -24.02 -2.54
CA GLY A 278 -23.29 -23.02 -3.48
C GLY A 278 -23.84 -23.60 -4.79
N PHE A 279 -23.23 -24.69 -5.28
CA PHE A 279 -23.66 -25.46 -6.46
C PHE A 279 -22.99 -26.85 -6.48
N ALA A 280 -23.49 -27.73 -7.37
CA ALA A 280 -22.90 -29.05 -7.56
C ALA A 280 -21.54 -28.94 -8.24
N ARG A 281 -20.46 -29.34 -7.58
CA ARG A 281 -19.10 -29.25 -8.09
C ARG A 281 -18.53 -30.58 -8.57
N LYS A 282 -17.51 -30.54 -9.40
CA LYS A 282 -16.64 -31.66 -9.68
C LYS A 282 -15.63 -31.80 -8.54
N GLU A 283 -15.62 -32.90 -7.85
CA GLU A 283 -14.58 -33.19 -6.86
C GLU A 283 -13.28 -33.54 -7.58
N ALA A 284 -12.20 -32.87 -7.16
CA ALA A 284 -10.85 -33.17 -7.61
C ALA A 284 -9.88 -32.90 -6.44
N LYS A 285 -8.89 -33.76 -6.29
CA LYS A 285 -7.82 -33.58 -5.30
C LYS A 285 -6.75 -32.68 -5.94
N LEU A 286 -6.75 -31.42 -5.55
CA LEU A 286 -5.86 -30.38 -6.09
C LEU A 286 -4.84 -29.93 -5.04
N ALA A 287 -3.61 -29.67 -5.49
CA ALA A 287 -2.69 -28.81 -4.75
C ALA A 287 -3.06 -27.36 -5.05
N PHE A 288 -3.32 -26.52 -4.02
CA PHE A 288 -3.86 -25.18 -4.23
C PHE A 288 -3.02 -24.13 -3.52
N ALA A 289 -2.63 -23.07 -4.25
CA ALA A 289 -2.00 -21.90 -3.68
C ALA A 289 -2.72 -20.61 -4.10
N THR A 290 -2.72 -19.64 -3.18
CA THR A 290 -3.18 -18.27 -3.44
C THR A 290 -2.01 -17.30 -3.33
N MET A 291 -2.06 -16.21 -4.08
CA MET A 291 -0.98 -15.23 -4.06
C MET A 291 -0.86 -14.56 -2.69
N THR A 292 -1.97 -14.19 -2.09
CA THR A 292 -2.06 -13.64 -0.73
C THR A 292 -3.06 -14.45 0.10
N GLN A 293 -3.16 -14.17 1.39
CA GLN A 293 -4.17 -14.78 2.23
C GLN A 293 -5.56 -14.21 1.91
N TYR A 294 -6.44 -15.04 1.36
CA TYR A 294 -7.80 -14.61 1.01
C TYR A 294 -8.76 -14.64 2.19
N GLU A 295 -8.58 -15.61 3.08
CA GLU A 295 -9.36 -15.80 4.31
C GLU A 295 -8.58 -16.70 5.27
N GLU A 296 -8.77 -16.49 6.57
CA GLU A 296 -8.23 -17.41 7.59
C GLU A 296 -8.94 -18.77 7.56
N GLY A 297 -8.17 -19.85 7.70
CA GLY A 297 -8.72 -21.21 7.75
C GLY A 297 -8.95 -21.86 6.39
N LEU A 298 -8.76 -21.18 5.27
CA LEU A 298 -8.74 -21.84 3.95
C LEU A 298 -7.60 -22.87 3.87
N ASN A 299 -7.92 -24.05 3.37
CA ASN A 299 -6.94 -25.13 3.19
C ASN A 299 -6.13 -24.94 1.89
N VAL A 300 -5.32 -23.89 1.84
CA VAL A 300 -4.49 -23.51 0.70
C VAL A 300 -3.09 -23.11 1.16
N GLN A 301 -2.11 -23.20 0.26
CA GLN A 301 -0.81 -22.58 0.47
C GLN A 301 -0.93 -21.07 0.16
N VAL A 302 -0.24 -20.22 0.93
CA VAL A 302 -0.24 -18.77 0.70
C VAL A 302 1.16 -18.32 0.33
N ALA A 303 1.33 -17.77 -0.89
CA ALA A 303 2.64 -17.37 -1.41
C ALA A 303 3.20 -16.14 -0.65
N TYR A 304 2.37 -15.16 -0.40
CA TYR A 304 2.71 -13.92 0.31
C TYR A 304 1.71 -13.69 1.45
N PRO A 305 1.89 -14.35 2.60
CA PRO A 305 1.05 -14.13 3.76
C PRO A 305 1.19 -12.69 4.28
N PRO A 306 0.20 -12.17 5.06
CA PRO A 306 0.33 -10.91 5.76
C PRO A 306 1.63 -10.88 6.59
N GLU A 307 2.34 -9.78 6.52
CA GLU A 307 3.53 -9.58 7.36
C GLU A 307 3.14 -8.93 8.67
N THR A 308 3.57 -9.51 9.78
CA THR A 308 3.52 -8.85 11.08
C THR A 308 4.63 -7.81 11.13
N ILE A 309 4.28 -6.56 11.32
CA ILE A 309 5.25 -5.47 11.42
C ILE A 309 5.75 -5.41 12.87
N GLU A 310 6.79 -6.17 13.17
CA GLU A 310 7.42 -6.19 14.48
C GLU A 310 8.47 -5.08 14.63
N ASN A 311 8.77 -4.74 15.88
CA ASN A 311 9.75 -3.72 16.27
C ASN A 311 9.48 -2.34 15.61
N THR A 312 8.18 -1.95 15.55
CA THR A 312 7.84 -0.55 15.24
C THR A 312 8.40 0.38 16.29
N LEU A 313 8.53 1.67 15.98
CA LEU A 313 9.01 2.68 16.94
C LEU A 313 8.22 2.61 18.25
N GLY A 314 6.89 2.46 18.19
CA GLY A 314 6.04 2.33 19.38
C GLY A 314 6.39 1.12 20.25
N GLN A 315 6.64 -0.03 19.63
CA GLN A 315 7.09 -1.24 20.34
C GLN A 315 8.47 -1.08 20.95
N VAL A 316 9.41 -0.47 20.22
CA VAL A 316 10.78 -0.25 20.72
C VAL A 316 10.78 0.67 21.94
N ILE A 317 9.98 1.74 21.92
CA ILE A 317 9.81 2.65 23.05
C ILE A 317 9.26 1.88 24.27
N ALA A 318 8.19 1.11 24.08
CA ALA A 318 7.54 0.32 25.12
C ALA A 318 8.48 -0.76 25.70
N LYS A 319 9.18 -1.52 24.86
CA LYS A 319 10.18 -2.54 25.27
C LYS A 319 11.31 -1.96 26.13
N ASN A 320 11.64 -0.68 25.96
CA ASN A 320 12.63 0.03 26.76
C ASN A 320 12.01 0.68 28.03
N GLY A 321 10.74 0.46 28.32
CA GLY A 321 10.05 1.00 29.50
C GLY A 321 9.87 2.51 29.47
N MET A 322 9.87 3.11 28.28
CA MET A 322 9.71 4.56 28.07
C MET A 322 8.25 4.91 27.78
N THR A 323 7.93 6.19 27.92
CA THR A 323 6.59 6.72 27.73
C THR A 323 6.47 7.46 26.41
N GLN A 324 5.30 7.36 25.77
CA GLN A 324 5.05 8.01 24.49
C GLN A 324 3.64 8.60 24.40
N LEU A 325 3.52 9.69 23.68
CA LEU A 325 2.22 10.32 23.36
C LEU A 325 1.97 10.26 21.85
N ARG A 326 0.74 9.89 21.49
CA ARG A 326 0.18 10.03 20.13
C ARG A 326 -0.91 11.07 20.17
N ILE A 327 -0.84 12.07 19.30
CA ILE A 327 -1.84 13.14 19.26
C ILE A 327 -2.14 13.58 17.83
N ALA A 328 -3.42 13.63 17.50
CA ALA A 328 -3.95 14.18 16.26
C ALA A 328 -5.42 14.54 16.41
N GLU A 329 -5.96 15.24 15.43
CA GLU A 329 -7.41 15.38 15.29
C GLU A 329 -8.03 14.16 14.59
N THR A 330 -9.38 14.03 14.62
CA THR A 330 -10.13 12.83 14.19
C THR A 330 -9.67 12.27 12.84
N GLU A 331 -9.49 13.13 11.83
CA GLU A 331 -9.12 12.71 10.47
C GLU A 331 -7.78 11.97 10.39
N LYS A 332 -6.87 12.26 11.30
CA LYS A 332 -5.51 11.69 11.29
C LYS A 332 -5.15 10.88 12.56
N TYR A 333 -6.14 10.63 13.42
CA TYR A 333 -5.91 9.87 14.65
C TYR A 333 -5.46 8.42 14.38
N ALA A 334 -6.14 7.72 13.47
CA ALA A 334 -5.76 6.36 13.09
C ALA A 334 -4.35 6.29 12.49
N HIS A 335 -3.91 7.37 11.82
CA HIS A 335 -2.59 7.42 11.18
C HIS A 335 -1.46 7.43 12.21
N VAL A 336 -1.57 8.24 13.28
CA VAL A 336 -0.55 8.27 14.35
C VAL A 336 -0.70 7.12 15.36
N THR A 337 -1.74 6.30 15.28
CA THR A 337 -2.01 5.15 16.17
C THR A 337 -1.91 3.84 15.41
N PHE A 338 -2.99 3.36 14.82
CA PHE A 338 -3.11 2.08 14.14
C PHE A 338 -2.05 1.87 13.03
N PHE A 339 -1.98 2.79 12.07
CA PHE A 339 -1.02 2.67 10.95
C PHE A 339 0.43 2.84 11.41
N PHE A 340 0.71 3.79 12.26
CA PHE A 340 2.04 4.01 12.83
C PHE A 340 2.52 2.81 13.67
N ASN A 341 1.61 2.10 14.32
CA ASN A 341 1.88 0.88 15.07
C ASN A 341 1.86 -0.40 14.21
N GLY A 342 1.88 -0.26 12.88
CA GLY A 342 1.96 -1.40 11.97
C GLY A 342 0.69 -2.27 11.95
N GLY A 343 -0.48 -1.65 12.13
CA GLY A 343 -1.78 -2.34 12.13
C GLY A 343 -2.22 -2.86 13.49
N VAL A 344 -1.57 -2.42 14.57
CA VAL A 344 -1.94 -2.79 15.95
C VAL A 344 -2.83 -1.70 16.55
N GLU A 345 -4.09 -2.06 16.87
CA GLU A 345 -5.07 -1.14 17.44
C GLU A 345 -4.79 -0.81 18.91
N GLU A 346 -4.42 -1.82 19.69
CA GLU A 346 -4.18 -1.68 21.13
C GLU A 346 -2.96 -0.80 21.42
N PRO A 347 -3.06 0.17 22.35
CA PRO A 347 -1.91 0.95 22.79
C PRO A 347 -0.82 0.07 23.38
N TYR A 348 0.43 0.38 23.09
CA TYR A 348 1.56 -0.25 23.77
C TYR A 348 1.70 0.24 25.22
N GLU A 349 2.39 -0.54 26.04
CA GLU A 349 2.68 -0.13 27.42
C GLU A 349 3.42 1.24 27.42
N GLY A 350 2.89 2.19 28.20
CA GLY A 350 3.44 3.56 28.26
C GLY A 350 2.98 4.47 27.08
N GLU A 351 2.09 4.01 26.22
CA GLU A 351 1.52 4.81 25.14
C GLU A 351 0.20 5.45 25.58
N ASP A 352 0.18 6.78 25.64
CA ASP A 352 -1.05 7.56 25.79
C ASP A 352 -1.49 8.12 24.43
N ARG A 353 -2.79 8.30 24.27
CA ARG A 353 -3.41 8.82 23.05
C ARG A 353 -4.31 10.01 23.36
N ILE A 354 -4.17 11.10 22.61
CA ILE A 354 -5.04 12.26 22.68
C ILE A 354 -5.71 12.44 21.32
N LEU A 355 -7.03 12.27 21.29
CA LEU A 355 -7.88 12.58 20.15
C LEU A 355 -8.49 13.95 20.33
N VAL A 356 -8.33 14.83 19.35
CA VAL A 356 -9.03 16.12 19.26
C VAL A 356 -10.11 16.00 18.18
N PRO A 357 -11.38 16.33 18.46
CA PRO A 357 -12.40 16.26 17.42
C PRO A 357 -12.12 17.23 16.27
N SER A 358 -12.21 16.77 15.04
CA SER A 358 -12.17 17.65 13.86
C SER A 358 -13.43 18.50 13.77
N PRO A 359 -13.38 19.71 13.17
CA PRO A 359 -14.53 20.58 13.06
C PRO A 359 -15.64 19.97 12.19
N LYS A 360 -16.89 20.16 12.61
CA LYS A 360 -18.07 19.63 11.92
C LYS A 360 -18.52 20.57 10.80
N VAL A 361 -17.72 20.66 9.73
CA VAL A 361 -18.02 21.44 8.53
C VAL A 361 -18.23 20.51 7.33
N ALA A 362 -18.87 20.99 6.28
CA ALA A 362 -19.12 20.17 5.08
C ALA A 362 -17.82 19.85 4.34
N THR A 363 -16.95 20.85 4.21
CA THR A 363 -15.60 20.74 3.62
C THR A 363 -14.64 21.63 4.41
N TYR A 364 -13.36 21.26 4.48
CA TYR A 364 -12.40 21.93 5.37
C TYR A 364 -11.87 23.27 4.84
N ASP A 365 -12.16 23.64 3.59
CA ASP A 365 -11.95 25.02 3.10
C ASP A 365 -12.81 26.06 3.83
N LEU A 366 -13.92 25.65 4.45
CA LEU A 366 -14.77 26.50 5.28
C LEU A 366 -14.15 26.80 6.66
N GLN A 367 -13.22 25.98 7.12
CA GLN A 367 -12.49 26.16 8.38
C GLN A 367 -11.06 25.61 8.23
N PRO A 368 -10.15 26.30 7.49
CA PRO A 368 -8.81 25.79 7.18
C PRO A 368 -7.90 25.57 8.38
N GLU A 369 -8.15 26.26 9.50
CA GLU A 369 -7.44 26.06 10.77
C GLU A 369 -7.71 24.69 11.36
N MET A 370 -8.81 24.04 10.97
CA MET A 370 -9.28 22.76 11.50
C MET A 370 -9.18 22.74 13.04
N SER A 371 -8.57 21.74 13.62
CA SER A 371 -8.34 21.65 15.08
C SER A 371 -6.88 21.85 15.48
N ALA A 372 -6.01 22.34 14.56
CA ALA A 372 -4.58 22.45 14.81
C ALA A 372 -4.24 23.29 16.05
N ILE A 373 -4.98 24.34 16.33
CA ILE A 373 -4.75 25.21 17.51
C ILE A 373 -5.03 24.44 18.80
N GLU A 374 -6.16 23.70 18.89
CA GLU A 374 -6.47 22.88 20.06
C GLU A 374 -5.49 21.72 20.25
N VAL A 375 -5.10 21.06 19.16
CA VAL A 375 -4.05 20.03 19.15
C VAL A 375 -2.76 20.60 19.76
N THR A 376 -2.40 21.82 19.33
CA THR A 376 -1.18 22.51 19.82
C THR A 376 -1.30 22.87 21.31
N ASP A 377 -2.44 23.36 21.77
CA ASP A 377 -2.66 23.65 23.19
C ASP A 377 -2.44 22.41 24.06
N LYS A 378 -3.04 21.27 23.66
CA LYS A 378 -2.94 20.00 24.39
C LYS A 378 -1.51 19.42 24.36
N VAL A 379 -0.82 19.48 23.23
CA VAL A 379 0.54 18.95 23.16
C VAL A 379 1.54 19.83 23.91
N VAL A 380 1.39 21.13 23.93
CA VAL A 380 2.22 22.04 24.72
C VAL A 380 2.04 21.76 26.22
N GLU A 381 0.79 21.53 26.69
CA GLU A 381 0.54 21.10 28.06
C GLU A 381 1.21 19.74 28.35
N ALA A 382 1.10 18.78 27.44
CA ALA A 382 1.71 17.47 27.57
C ALA A 382 3.26 17.56 27.63
N ILE A 383 3.89 18.39 26.80
CA ILE A 383 5.35 18.66 26.85
C ILE A 383 5.74 19.20 28.23
N LYS A 384 5.04 20.24 28.71
CA LYS A 384 5.33 20.89 29.99
C LYS A 384 5.10 19.98 31.20
N SER A 385 4.28 18.94 31.07
CA SER A 385 4.07 17.95 32.13
C SER A 385 5.31 17.11 32.43
N GLY A 386 6.27 17.01 31.52
CA GLY A 386 7.46 16.17 31.63
C GLY A 386 7.18 14.67 31.74
N LYS A 387 5.98 14.24 31.30
CA LYS A 387 5.53 12.84 31.39
C LYS A 387 6.15 11.97 30.31
N TYR A 388 6.30 12.49 29.08
CA TYR A 388 6.61 11.71 27.90
C TYR A 388 8.07 11.79 27.47
N ASP A 389 8.63 10.65 27.09
CA ASP A 389 9.94 10.53 26.48
C ASP A 389 9.86 10.75 24.96
N PHE A 390 8.75 10.31 24.33
CA PHE A 390 8.48 10.50 22.90
C PHE A 390 7.12 11.14 22.67
N ILE A 391 7.01 11.98 21.64
CA ILE A 391 5.75 12.63 21.23
C ILE A 391 5.65 12.55 19.73
N ILE A 392 4.55 11.97 19.21
CA ILE A 392 4.25 11.87 17.79
C ILE A 392 2.95 12.63 17.54
N LEU A 393 3.03 13.66 16.70
CA LEU A 393 1.92 14.56 16.40
C LEU A 393 1.71 14.67 14.89
N ASN A 394 0.44 14.69 14.46
CA ASN A 394 0.04 14.98 13.09
C ASN A 394 -0.86 16.22 13.05
N TYR A 395 -0.57 17.14 12.13
CA TYR A 395 -1.43 18.25 11.71
C TYR A 395 -2.08 17.92 10.38
N ALA A 396 -3.40 17.77 10.37
CA ALA A 396 -4.18 17.29 9.23
C ALA A 396 -4.37 18.31 8.09
N ASN A 397 -4.10 19.59 8.38
CA ASN A 397 -4.58 20.73 7.61
C ASN A 397 -4.13 20.72 6.12
N GLY A 398 -2.85 20.47 5.84
CA GLY A 398 -2.31 20.54 4.48
C GLY A 398 -3.00 19.57 3.54
N ASP A 399 -3.24 18.35 4.01
CA ASP A 399 -3.91 17.29 3.25
C ASP A 399 -5.41 17.53 3.14
N MET A 400 -6.10 17.66 4.27
CA MET A 400 -7.57 17.75 4.29
C MET A 400 -8.10 18.98 3.59
N VAL A 401 -7.42 20.11 3.69
CA VAL A 401 -7.79 21.35 2.98
C VAL A 401 -7.32 21.29 1.53
N GLY A 402 -6.15 20.70 1.26
CA GLY A 402 -5.63 20.48 -0.09
C GLY A 402 -6.60 19.71 -0.98
N HIS A 403 -7.24 18.67 -0.44
CA HIS A 403 -8.27 17.90 -1.15
C HIS A 403 -9.48 18.70 -1.63
N THR A 404 -9.71 19.91 -1.09
CA THR A 404 -10.79 20.78 -1.55
C THR A 404 -10.47 21.52 -2.86
N GLY A 405 -9.21 21.60 -3.25
CA GLY A 405 -8.75 22.35 -4.43
C GLY A 405 -8.83 23.89 -4.26
N VAL A 406 -9.11 24.39 -3.06
CA VAL A 406 -9.30 25.83 -2.78
C VAL A 406 -7.98 26.44 -2.31
N ILE A 407 -7.19 27.03 -3.23
CA ILE A 407 -5.85 27.57 -2.95
C ILE A 407 -5.83 28.53 -1.74
N PRO A 408 -6.69 29.58 -1.63
CA PRO A 408 -6.63 30.48 -0.48
C PRO A 408 -6.83 29.77 0.87
N ALA A 409 -7.66 28.73 0.89
CA ALA A 409 -7.89 27.93 2.09
C ALA A 409 -6.66 27.07 2.42
N ALA A 410 -6.05 26.42 1.42
CA ALA A 410 -4.83 25.63 1.60
C ALA A 410 -3.66 26.51 2.08
N VAL A 411 -3.50 27.71 1.55
CA VAL A 411 -2.52 28.70 2.04
C VAL A 411 -2.75 29.01 3.53
N LYS A 412 -3.99 29.29 3.90
CA LYS A 412 -4.34 29.57 5.30
C LYS A 412 -4.10 28.37 6.22
N ALA A 413 -4.36 27.16 5.74
CA ALA A 413 -4.08 25.92 6.44
C ALA A 413 -2.57 25.76 6.74
N VAL A 414 -1.72 25.97 5.73
CA VAL A 414 -0.26 25.90 5.89
C VAL A 414 0.28 26.97 6.84
N GLU A 415 -0.22 28.23 6.73
CA GLU A 415 0.13 29.32 7.65
C GLU A 415 -0.27 29.03 9.09
N THR A 416 -1.41 28.37 9.31
CA THR A 416 -1.86 27.94 10.63
C THR A 416 -0.93 26.88 11.21
N VAL A 417 -0.55 25.89 10.40
CA VAL A 417 0.40 24.84 10.81
C VAL A 417 1.76 25.44 11.14
N ASP A 418 2.25 26.41 10.35
CA ASP A 418 3.53 27.10 10.63
C ASP A 418 3.53 27.73 12.02
N ALA A 419 2.46 28.49 12.37
CA ALA A 419 2.32 29.10 13.69
C ALA A 419 2.24 28.06 14.83
N CYS A 420 1.53 26.95 14.59
CA CYS A 420 1.42 25.84 15.55
C CYS A 420 2.75 25.14 15.78
N VAL A 421 3.51 24.88 14.71
CA VAL A 421 4.88 24.34 14.78
C VAL A 421 5.79 25.24 15.63
N GLY A 422 5.67 26.57 15.45
CA GLY A 422 6.44 27.53 16.27
C GLY A 422 6.21 27.36 17.75
N ARG A 423 4.95 27.29 18.18
CA ARG A 423 4.55 27.08 19.59
C ARG A 423 5.04 25.72 20.13
N PHE A 424 4.95 24.68 19.31
CA PHE A 424 5.47 23.36 19.68
C PHE A 424 7.00 23.39 19.88
N VAL A 425 7.73 23.95 18.90
CA VAL A 425 9.19 24.03 18.93
C VAL A 425 9.66 24.85 20.14
N GLU A 426 9.00 25.95 20.47
CA GLU A 426 9.31 26.73 21.67
C GLU A 426 9.14 25.88 22.93
N ALA A 427 8.00 25.22 23.10
CA ALA A 427 7.73 24.40 24.27
C ALA A 427 8.70 23.21 24.43
N ILE A 428 9.00 22.50 23.34
CA ILE A 428 9.90 21.32 23.39
C ILE A 428 11.34 21.75 23.73
N ARG A 429 11.79 22.91 23.24
CA ARG A 429 13.12 23.46 23.55
C ARG A 429 13.23 24.00 24.95
N GLU A 430 12.16 24.57 25.52
CA GLU A 430 12.10 25.00 26.92
C GLU A 430 12.43 23.86 27.90
N VAL A 431 12.02 22.62 27.56
CA VAL A 431 12.28 21.43 28.37
C VAL A 431 13.56 20.68 27.93
N GLY A 432 14.34 21.28 27.00
CA GLY A 432 15.59 20.71 26.48
C GLY A 432 15.41 19.57 25.48
N GLY A 433 14.20 19.39 24.94
CA GLY A 433 13.87 18.36 23.98
C GLY A 433 14.28 18.69 22.54
N GLU A 434 14.14 17.71 21.67
CA GLU A 434 14.48 17.77 20.26
C GLU A 434 13.29 17.34 19.42
N VAL A 435 13.19 17.86 18.18
CA VAL A 435 12.07 17.51 17.30
C VAL A 435 12.50 17.36 15.85
N CYS A 436 11.98 16.32 15.20
CA CYS A 436 11.95 16.17 13.76
C CYS A 436 10.62 16.69 13.23
N ILE A 437 10.65 17.46 12.15
CA ILE A 437 9.48 18.02 11.48
C ILE A 437 9.51 17.54 10.04
N THR A 438 8.40 16.93 9.59
CA THR A 438 8.27 16.36 8.25
C THR A 438 6.82 16.40 7.76
N ALA A 439 6.56 15.79 6.61
CA ALA A 439 5.25 15.38 6.15
C ALA A 439 5.30 13.89 5.75
N ASP A 440 4.17 13.29 5.46
CA ASP A 440 4.03 11.89 5.09
C ASP A 440 3.79 11.70 3.58
N HIS A 441 3.32 12.72 2.90
CA HIS A 441 3.20 12.87 1.43
C HIS A 441 2.95 14.35 1.07
N GLY A 442 2.90 14.66 -0.22
CA GLY A 442 2.50 15.97 -0.73
C GLY A 442 1.02 15.99 -1.13
N ASN A 443 0.40 17.16 -1.06
CA ASN A 443 -0.95 17.49 -1.53
C ASN A 443 -1.04 19.01 -1.83
N ALA A 444 -0.91 19.85 -0.80
CA ALA A 444 -1.02 21.31 -0.90
C ALA A 444 0.10 21.98 -1.74
N ASP A 445 1.14 21.24 -2.07
CA ASP A 445 2.26 21.66 -2.90
C ASP A 445 1.95 21.67 -4.41
N GLN A 446 0.78 21.13 -4.82
CA GLN A 446 0.28 21.19 -6.20
C GLN A 446 -1.24 21.27 -6.18
N MET A 447 -1.81 22.45 -6.39
CA MET A 447 -3.26 22.72 -6.29
C MET A 447 -3.96 22.82 -7.65
N VAL A 448 -3.20 22.82 -8.74
CA VAL A 448 -3.69 22.88 -10.12
C VAL A 448 -3.00 21.82 -10.95
N ASP A 449 -3.76 21.13 -11.77
CA ASP A 449 -3.24 20.19 -12.74
C ASP A 449 -2.51 20.97 -13.86
N PRO A 450 -1.22 20.72 -14.09
CA PRO A 450 -0.42 21.51 -15.04
C PRO A 450 -0.81 21.28 -16.52
N GLU A 451 -1.49 20.17 -16.82
CA GLU A 451 -1.90 19.84 -18.18
C GLU A 451 -3.28 20.41 -18.52
N THR A 452 -4.21 20.30 -17.58
CA THR A 452 -5.62 20.67 -17.80
C THR A 452 -5.98 22.04 -17.26
N GLY A 453 -5.20 22.57 -16.30
CA GLY A 453 -5.53 23.81 -15.58
C GLY A 453 -6.70 23.66 -14.59
N ALA A 454 -7.22 22.45 -14.39
CA ALA A 454 -8.28 22.17 -13.44
C ALA A 454 -7.74 22.10 -11.99
N PRO A 455 -8.59 22.28 -10.95
CA PRO A 455 -8.18 22.02 -9.58
C PRO A 455 -7.62 20.59 -9.43
N PHE A 456 -6.43 20.48 -8.83
CA PHE A 456 -5.80 19.22 -8.50
C PHE A 456 -6.04 18.91 -7.03
N THR A 457 -6.72 17.82 -6.75
CA THR A 457 -7.16 17.43 -5.39
C THR A 457 -6.58 16.10 -4.94
N ALA A 458 -5.69 15.51 -5.71
CA ALA A 458 -4.99 14.28 -5.38
C ALA A 458 -3.67 14.56 -4.64
N HIS A 459 -3.03 13.51 -4.14
CA HIS A 459 -1.69 13.61 -3.59
C HIS A 459 -0.65 13.80 -4.70
N THR A 460 0.56 14.22 -4.33
CA THR A 460 1.68 14.40 -5.25
C THR A 460 2.75 13.32 -5.07
N THR A 461 3.63 13.19 -6.05
CA THR A 461 4.85 12.36 -5.95
C THR A 461 6.05 13.15 -5.44
N ASN A 462 5.86 14.42 -5.11
CA ASN A 462 6.93 15.29 -4.65
C ASN A 462 7.52 14.80 -3.31
N PRO A 463 8.83 15.03 -3.06
CA PRO A 463 9.42 14.77 -1.76
C PRO A 463 8.81 15.67 -0.68
N VAL A 464 9.06 15.33 0.57
CA VAL A 464 8.58 16.10 1.72
C VAL A 464 9.74 16.71 2.50
N PRO A 465 9.54 17.84 3.23
CA PRO A 465 10.58 18.44 4.04
C PRO A 465 10.96 17.56 5.22
N PHE A 466 12.21 17.62 5.64
CA PHE A 466 12.70 17.02 6.87
C PHE A 466 13.64 17.98 7.60
N ILE A 467 13.24 18.45 8.78
CA ILE A 467 13.97 19.44 9.58
C ILE A 467 14.24 18.81 10.95
N VAL A 468 15.49 18.90 11.44
CA VAL A 468 15.88 18.39 12.76
C VAL A 468 16.29 19.56 13.66
N VAL A 469 15.41 19.92 14.59
CA VAL A 469 15.65 20.98 15.58
C VAL A 469 16.42 20.42 16.76
N SER A 470 17.73 20.42 16.64
CA SER A 470 18.68 19.95 17.64
C SER A 470 20.02 20.68 17.48
N ASP A 471 20.64 21.05 18.61
CA ASP A 471 22.00 21.66 18.62
C ASP A 471 23.10 20.58 18.57
N ARG A 472 22.74 19.31 18.67
CA ARG A 472 23.69 18.17 18.71
C ARG A 472 24.04 17.63 17.34
N ILE A 473 23.41 18.07 16.26
CA ILE A 473 23.63 17.51 14.93
C ILE A 473 24.99 17.95 14.39
N SER A 474 25.78 16.97 13.96
CA SER A 474 27.08 17.18 13.30
C SER A 474 26.99 16.97 11.77
N TRP A 475 26.00 16.22 11.30
CA TRP A 475 25.79 15.91 9.89
C TRP A 475 24.35 15.49 9.66
N ILE A 476 23.79 15.84 8.49
CA ILE A 476 22.50 15.39 7.98
C ILE A 476 22.67 14.83 6.57
N ALA A 477 21.91 13.79 6.22
CA ALA A 477 21.88 13.22 4.88
C ALA A 477 21.32 14.23 3.87
N SER A 478 21.80 14.19 2.64
CA SER A 478 21.31 15.05 1.56
C SER A 478 19.89 14.66 1.10
N GLU A 479 19.50 13.40 1.28
CA GLU A 479 18.21 12.83 0.93
C GLU A 479 17.94 11.59 1.80
N GLY A 480 16.71 11.10 1.79
CA GLY A 480 16.29 9.87 2.49
C GLY A 480 14.85 9.50 2.12
N ALA A 481 14.25 8.62 2.92
CA ALA A 481 12.87 8.20 2.77
C ALA A 481 12.13 8.21 4.12
N LEU A 482 10.80 8.05 4.10
CA LEU A 482 9.99 8.04 5.32
C LEU A 482 10.42 6.97 6.33
N CYS A 483 10.92 5.83 5.86
CA CYS A 483 11.41 4.74 6.70
C CYS A 483 12.67 5.10 7.51
N ASP A 484 13.36 6.19 7.18
CA ASP A 484 14.57 6.65 7.89
C ASP A 484 14.23 7.47 9.13
N ILE A 485 12.97 7.85 9.33
CA ILE A 485 12.52 8.73 10.42
C ILE A 485 12.63 8.01 11.77
N ALA A 486 12.10 6.78 11.92
CA ALA A 486 12.20 6.05 13.19
C ALA A 486 13.66 5.78 13.60
N PRO A 487 14.56 5.29 12.73
CA PRO A 487 15.99 5.22 13.03
C PRO A 487 16.61 6.56 13.47
N THR A 488 16.18 7.67 12.87
CA THR A 488 16.65 9.02 13.23
C THR A 488 16.18 9.41 14.63
N LEU A 489 14.91 9.18 14.98
CA LEU A 489 14.37 9.46 16.31
C LEU A 489 15.06 8.61 17.38
N LEU A 490 15.33 7.32 17.12
CA LEU A 490 16.08 6.44 18.01
C LEU A 490 17.53 6.92 18.20
N THR A 491 18.18 7.38 17.12
CA THR A 491 19.52 7.97 17.17
C THR A 491 19.55 9.22 18.05
N LEU A 492 18.58 10.13 17.92
CA LEU A 492 18.46 11.31 18.79
C LEU A 492 18.24 10.92 20.24
N ALA A 493 17.47 9.90 20.50
CA ALA A 493 17.21 9.35 21.82
C ALA A 493 18.42 8.57 22.41
N GLY A 494 19.45 8.27 21.62
CA GLY A 494 20.56 7.43 22.01
C GLY A 494 20.20 5.97 22.25
N MET A 495 19.20 5.48 21.53
CA MET A 495 18.69 4.11 21.57
C MET A 495 19.25 3.28 20.42
N GLU A 496 19.29 1.96 20.62
CA GLU A 496 19.66 1.00 19.59
C GLU A 496 18.57 0.88 18.52
N ILE A 497 18.97 0.83 17.27
CA ILE A 497 18.07 0.61 16.13
C ILE A 497 17.92 -0.91 15.95
N PRO A 498 16.70 -1.46 16.01
CA PRO A 498 16.46 -2.89 15.77
C PRO A 498 16.88 -3.33 14.37
N ALA A 499 17.30 -4.57 14.22
CA ALA A 499 17.72 -5.13 12.92
C ALA A 499 16.59 -5.16 11.86
N GLU A 500 15.34 -5.23 12.29
CA GLU A 500 14.16 -5.17 11.44
C GLU A 500 13.94 -3.79 10.81
N MET A 501 14.45 -2.72 11.43
CA MET A 501 14.45 -1.39 10.83
C MET A 501 15.60 -1.28 9.82
N THR A 502 15.27 -1.44 8.54
CA THR A 502 16.25 -1.37 7.44
C THR A 502 16.54 0.07 6.99
N GLY A 503 15.74 1.05 7.45
CA GLY A 503 16.01 2.46 7.28
C GLY A 503 17.29 2.88 8.02
N SER A 504 17.84 4.01 7.66
CA SER A 504 19.08 4.56 8.22
C SER A 504 18.84 5.89 8.91
N SER A 505 19.55 6.17 9.99
CA SER A 505 19.48 7.51 10.58
C SER A 505 19.94 8.58 9.60
N LEU A 506 19.10 9.60 9.41
CA LEU A 506 19.41 10.77 8.57
C LEU A 506 20.40 11.73 9.23
N VAL A 507 20.75 11.53 10.50
CA VAL A 507 21.65 12.41 11.24
C VAL A 507 22.77 11.65 11.93
N LYS A 508 23.88 12.38 12.17
CA LYS A 508 24.90 12.00 13.15
C LYS A 508 24.91 13.01 14.28
N VAL A 509 24.89 12.51 15.50
CA VAL A 509 24.96 13.32 16.74
C VAL A 509 26.43 13.54 17.12
N LYS A 510 26.73 14.70 17.69
CA LYS A 510 28.09 15.06 18.22
C LYS A 510 28.47 14.17 19.40
#